data_1969769e971808629d9baa7cb72dc0f6
#
_entry.id   1969769e971808629d9baa7cb72dc0f6
#
_cell.length_a   1.000
_cell.length_b   1.000
_cell.length_c   1.000
_cell.angle_alpha   90.00
_cell.angle_beta   90.00
_cell.angle_gamma   90.00
#
_symmetry.space_group_name_H-M   'P 1'
#
loop_
_entity.id
_entity.type
_entity.pdbx_description
1 polymer ?
#
loop_
_entity_poly.entity_id
_entity_poly.type
_entity_poly.pdbx_seq_one_letter_code
_entity_poly.pdbx_strand_id
1 'polypeptide(L)'
;YYKTNVDVSRRFGDQKQFGVRVNGTYGDGEHLIEGMDDRLALGSIAADYTTDKLKLNFDAYAIRENRDNGSPAMVSMQKTGVVAAPKGDNNYFDQIHGETYSRYAGLNGEYKFTPDTKVFAGVGYVEKGYSGHIFGTRMILQNSAGDATSQYYRVASKENNLSGNTGIETKFNTGAIKHTLGLRADYVHREYDQHSRATSSSFTTNLYNPNSNGTMPTTYPTVVP
;
A
#
# COMPACT_ATOMS: atom_id res chain seq x y z
N TYR A 1 18.66 8.58 5.43
CA TYR A 1 17.80 8.08 4.34
C TYR A 1 18.06 8.84 3.05
N TYR A 2 18.27 8.14 1.94
CA TYR A 2 18.32 8.73 0.61
C TYR A 2 17.24 8.14 -0.29
N LYS A 3 16.78 8.92 -1.27
CA LYS A 3 15.75 8.48 -2.21
C LYS A 3 16.07 9.03 -3.61
N THR A 4 16.04 8.16 -4.60
CA THR A 4 16.26 8.50 -6.01
C THR A 4 15.04 8.12 -6.83
N ASN A 5 14.67 8.99 -7.76
CA ASN A 5 13.56 8.75 -8.69
C ASN A 5 14.03 8.94 -10.13
N VAL A 6 13.52 8.08 -11.00
CA VAL A 6 13.65 8.21 -12.46
C VAL A 6 12.25 8.19 -13.07
N ASP A 7 11.97 9.13 -13.96
CA ASP A 7 10.69 9.22 -14.67
C ASP A 7 10.99 9.58 -16.13
N VAL A 8 10.65 8.67 -17.02
CA VAL A 8 10.87 8.83 -18.45
C VAL A 8 9.57 8.55 -19.21
N SER A 9 9.18 9.47 -20.07
CA SER A 9 7.99 9.28 -20.91
C SER A 9 8.25 9.72 -22.35
N ARG A 10 7.56 9.05 -23.29
CA ARG A 10 7.62 9.42 -24.71
C ARG A 10 6.31 9.04 -25.41
N ARG A 11 5.96 9.85 -26.43
CA ARG A 11 4.89 9.54 -27.37
C ARG A 11 5.45 9.19 -28.75
N PHE A 12 4.77 8.25 -29.42
CA PHE A 12 5.16 7.68 -30.71
C PHE A 12 3.98 7.69 -31.69
N GLY A 13 4.31 7.45 -33.00
CA GLY A 13 3.37 7.45 -34.10
C GLY A 13 3.21 8.85 -34.73
N ASP A 14 2.70 8.89 -35.94
CA ASP A 14 2.58 10.12 -36.72
C ASP A 14 1.67 11.17 -36.07
N GLN A 15 0.65 10.70 -35.34
CA GLN A 15 -0.28 11.53 -34.56
C GLN A 15 0.00 11.46 -33.06
N LYS A 16 1.16 10.93 -32.65
CA LYS A 16 1.54 10.71 -31.25
C LYS A 16 0.50 9.88 -30.47
N GLN A 17 -0.13 8.94 -31.15
CA GLN A 17 -1.23 8.14 -30.60
C GLN A 17 -0.78 7.12 -29.53
N PHE A 18 0.50 6.72 -29.52
CA PHE A 18 1.05 5.83 -28.49
C PHE A 18 1.83 6.63 -27.46
N GLY A 19 1.54 6.42 -26.18
CA GLY A 19 2.30 6.94 -25.05
C GLY A 19 2.89 5.80 -24.23
N VAL A 20 4.11 5.99 -23.73
CA VAL A 20 4.74 5.11 -22.75
C VAL A 20 5.40 5.97 -21.68
N ARG A 21 5.25 5.59 -20.40
CA ARG A 21 5.92 6.19 -19.25
C ARG A 21 6.46 5.09 -18.35
N VAL A 22 7.69 5.24 -17.92
CA VAL A 22 8.33 4.34 -16.95
C VAL A 22 8.82 5.15 -15.76
N ASN A 23 8.51 4.69 -14.57
CA ASN A 23 9.02 5.30 -13.34
C ASN A 23 9.75 4.25 -12.51
N GLY A 24 10.80 4.69 -11.84
CA GLY A 24 11.52 3.92 -10.84
C GLY A 24 11.83 4.78 -9.62
N THR A 25 11.69 4.21 -8.45
CA THR A 25 12.06 4.83 -7.19
C THR A 25 12.84 3.82 -6.36
N TYR A 26 13.95 4.25 -5.81
CA TYR A 26 14.70 3.51 -4.81
C TYR A 26 15.06 4.43 -3.65
N GLY A 27 14.85 3.95 -2.44
CA GLY A 27 15.23 4.62 -1.20
C GLY A 27 15.80 3.62 -0.21
N ASP A 28 16.78 4.05 0.59
CA ASP A 28 17.45 3.20 1.58
C ASP A 28 18.08 4.06 2.67
N GLY A 29 18.18 3.49 3.86
CA GLY A 29 18.91 4.04 5.01
C GLY A 29 18.02 4.33 6.21
N GLU A 30 18.65 4.84 7.25
CA GLU A 30 18.03 5.17 8.52
C GLU A 30 16.99 6.30 8.35
N HIS A 31 15.84 6.12 8.93
CA HIS A 31 14.72 7.05 8.84
C HIS A 31 14.57 7.86 10.16
N LEU A 32 13.35 8.19 10.58
CA LEU A 32 13.10 9.08 11.73
C LEU A 32 13.37 8.43 13.09
N ILE A 33 13.33 7.10 13.17
CA ILE A 33 13.54 6.34 14.40
C ILE A 33 14.98 5.86 14.42
N GLU A 34 15.68 6.10 15.53
CA GLU A 34 17.09 5.77 15.69
C GLU A 34 17.35 4.28 15.45
N GLY A 35 18.29 3.98 14.56
CA GLY A 35 18.68 2.63 14.18
C GLY A 35 17.69 1.87 13.30
N MET A 36 16.56 2.47 12.90
CA MET A 36 15.59 1.84 12.03
C MET A 36 15.93 2.09 10.55
N ASP A 37 16.18 1.03 9.82
CA ASP A 37 16.43 1.07 8.39
C ASP A 37 15.16 0.86 7.58
N ASP A 38 14.92 1.74 6.61
CA ASP A 38 13.86 1.62 5.61
C ASP A 38 14.45 1.46 4.21
N ARG A 39 13.97 0.47 3.47
CA ARG A 39 14.29 0.27 2.06
C ARG A 39 13.02 0.23 1.24
N LEU A 40 12.96 1.10 0.24
CA LEU A 40 11.85 1.20 -0.70
C LEU A 40 12.33 0.93 -2.13
N ALA A 41 11.65 0.05 -2.84
CA ALA A 41 11.81 -0.14 -4.28
C ALA A 41 10.44 -0.06 -4.95
N LEU A 42 10.32 0.77 -5.98
CA LEU A 42 9.11 0.90 -6.81
C LEU A 42 9.50 0.95 -8.28
N GLY A 43 8.79 0.19 -9.08
CA GLY A 43 8.83 0.30 -10.53
C GLY A 43 7.42 0.36 -11.09
N SER A 44 7.19 1.21 -12.09
CA SER A 44 5.91 1.29 -12.79
C SER A 44 6.08 1.55 -14.28
N ILE A 45 5.09 1.07 -15.02
CA ILE A 45 4.94 1.33 -16.45
C ILE A 45 3.49 1.71 -16.72
N ALA A 46 3.32 2.76 -17.52
CA ALA A 46 2.04 3.14 -18.09
C ALA A 46 2.18 3.19 -19.61
N ALA A 47 1.16 2.71 -20.33
CA ALA A 47 1.09 2.79 -21.77
C ALA A 47 -0.32 3.21 -22.19
N ASP A 48 -0.42 4.09 -23.16
CA ASP A 48 -1.69 4.51 -23.72
C ASP A 48 -1.69 4.48 -25.24
N TYR A 49 -2.87 4.19 -25.79
CA TYR A 49 -3.17 4.36 -27.21
C TYR A 49 -4.43 5.21 -27.34
N THR A 50 -4.32 6.34 -28.02
CA THR A 50 -5.42 7.30 -28.15
C THR A 50 -5.61 7.72 -29.59
N THR A 51 -6.83 7.55 -30.08
CA THR A 51 -7.33 8.06 -31.38
C THR A 51 -8.62 8.85 -31.14
N ASP A 52 -9.25 9.35 -32.20
CA ASP A 52 -10.52 10.07 -32.10
C ASP A 52 -11.64 9.20 -31.51
N LYS A 53 -11.59 7.88 -31.77
CA LYS A 53 -12.66 6.94 -31.35
C LYS A 53 -12.24 5.99 -30.23
N LEU A 54 -10.97 5.63 -30.14
CA LEU A 54 -10.48 4.60 -29.21
C LEU A 54 -9.47 5.19 -28.25
N LYS A 55 -9.66 4.92 -26.96
CA LYS A 55 -8.65 5.12 -25.91
C LYS A 55 -8.42 3.81 -25.21
N LEU A 56 -7.17 3.39 -25.10
CA LEU A 56 -6.73 2.26 -24.29
C LEU A 56 -5.66 2.76 -23.34
N ASN A 57 -5.74 2.31 -22.08
CA ASN A 57 -4.73 2.61 -21.06
C ASN A 57 -4.35 1.31 -20.36
N PHE A 58 -3.07 1.09 -20.22
CA PHE A 58 -2.48 0.02 -19.43
C PHE A 58 -1.58 0.64 -18.36
N ASP A 59 -1.74 0.18 -17.12
CA ASP A 59 -0.91 0.59 -16.00
C ASP A 59 -0.47 -0.66 -15.24
N ALA A 60 0.80 -0.70 -14.84
CA ALA A 60 1.30 -1.72 -13.94
C ALA A 60 2.35 -1.13 -13.00
N TYR A 61 2.38 -1.62 -11.76
CA TYR A 61 3.45 -1.29 -10.82
C TYR A 61 3.79 -2.46 -9.91
N ALA A 62 5.00 -2.42 -9.39
CA ALA A 62 5.44 -3.23 -8.26
C ALA A 62 6.14 -2.33 -7.24
N ILE A 63 5.75 -2.45 -5.98
CA ILE A 63 6.36 -1.76 -4.85
C ILE A 63 6.71 -2.76 -3.77
N ARG A 64 7.86 -2.60 -3.15
CA ARG A 64 8.30 -3.35 -1.98
C ARG A 64 8.95 -2.39 -0.99
N GLU A 65 8.57 -2.49 0.26
CA GLU A 65 9.15 -1.76 1.38
C GLU A 65 9.58 -2.77 2.43
N ASN A 66 10.85 -2.71 2.82
CA ASN A 66 11.40 -3.46 3.94
C ASN A 66 11.77 -2.48 5.03
N ARG A 67 11.43 -2.85 6.24
CA ARG A 67 11.78 -2.10 7.45
C ARG A 67 12.47 -3.04 8.41
N ASP A 68 13.68 -2.68 8.84
CA ASP A 68 14.52 -3.48 9.69
C ASP A 68 14.94 -2.68 10.94
N ASN A 69 15.21 -3.38 12.03
CA ASN A 69 15.70 -2.83 13.28
C ASN A 69 14.81 -1.76 13.91
N GLY A 70 13.50 -1.86 13.72
CA GLY A 70 12.58 -0.93 14.34
C GLY A 70 11.19 -0.86 13.70
N SER A 71 10.31 -0.19 14.38
CA SER A 71 8.99 0.18 13.86
C SER A 71 8.42 1.35 14.65
N PRO A 72 7.60 2.19 14.03
CA PRO A 72 6.76 3.11 14.77
C PRO A 72 5.92 2.37 15.80
N ALA A 73 6.02 2.78 17.05
CA ALA A 73 5.29 2.13 18.13
C ALA A 73 3.81 2.47 18.11
N MET A 74 2.98 1.46 18.31
CA MET A 74 1.58 1.69 18.70
C MET A 74 1.49 1.75 20.23
N VAL A 75 1.20 2.94 20.77
CA VAL A 75 1.12 3.17 22.21
C VAL A 75 -0.34 3.25 22.64
N SER A 76 -0.74 2.40 23.58
CA SER A 76 -2.05 2.45 24.22
C SER A 76 -1.96 3.19 25.55
N MET A 77 -2.77 4.23 25.69
CA MET A 77 -2.89 5.07 26.89
C MET A 77 -4.17 4.81 27.69
N GLN A 78 -4.83 3.66 27.49
CA GLN A 78 -6.13 3.36 28.10
C GLN A 78 -6.12 3.40 29.63
N LYS A 79 -4.95 3.09 30.25
CA LYS A 79 -4.82 3.05 31.71
C LYS A 79 -4.34 4.37 32.32
N THR A 80 -3.81 5.26 31.51
CA THR A 80 -3.11 6.46 32.03
C THR A 80 -3.76 7.77 31.60
N GLY A 81 -4.55 7.77 30.52
CA GLY A 81 -4.90 8.99 29.81
C GLY A 81 -3.69 9.56 29.04
N VAL A 82 -3.78 10.83 28.64
CA VAL A 82 -2.71 11.50 27.89
C VAL A 82 -1.50 11.75 28.80
N VAL A 83 -0.34 11.39 28.34
CA VAL A 83 0.95 11.61 29.00
C VAL A 83 1.84 12.55 28.18
N ALA A 84 2.95 13.00 28.75
CA ALA A 84 3.93 13.82 28.02
C ALA A 84 4.46 13.07 26.79
N ALA A 85 4.73 13.79 25.70
CA ALA A 85 5.29 13.20 24.50
C ALA A 85 6.73 12.72 24.75
N PRO A 86 7.10 11.50 24.35
CA PRO A 86 8.49 11.03 24.36
C PRO A 86 9.31 11.70 23.26
N LYS A 87 10.59 11.40 23.20
CA LYS A 87 11.43 11.75 22.04
C LYS A 87 10.89 11.07 20.78
N GLY A 88 10.84 11.80 19.67
CA GLY A 88 10.28 11.31 18.42
C GLY A 88 11.12 10.26 17.69
N ASP A 89 12.40 10.16 18.05
CA ASP A 89 13.37 9.23 17.48
C ASP A 89 13.55 7.94 18.32
N ASN A 90 12.86 7.82 19.46
CA ASN A 90 12.95 6.62 20.29
C ASN A 90 12.59 5.36 19.53
N ASN A 91 13.50 4.39 19.54
CA ASN A 91 13.24 3.05 19.02
C ASN A 91 12.79 2.12 20.15
N TYR A 92 11.54 1.68 20.10
CA TYR A 92 10.95 0.81 21.12
C TYR A 92 11.11 -0.68 20.81
N PHE A 93 11.49 -1.00 19.57
CA PHE A 93 11.47 -2.36 19.03
C PHE A 93 12.61 -2.58 18.04
N ASP A 94 13.82 -2.47 18.51
CA ASP A 94 15.05 -2.51 17.71
C ASP A 94 15.37 -3.87 17.04
N GLN A 95 14.65 -4.95 17.43
CA GLN A 95 14.86 -6.29 16.87
C GLN A 95 13.83 -6.70 15.83
N ILE A 96 12.86 -5.82 15.53
CA ILE A 96 11.78 -6.18 14.62
C ILE A 96 12.09 -5.80 13.18
N HIS A 97 11.51 -6.56 12.29
CA HIS A 97 11.53 -6.32 10.85
C HIS A 97 10.16 -6.56 10.24
N GLY A 98 9.93 -6.00 9.09
CA GLY A 98 8.72 -6.18 8.34
C GLY A 98 8.89 -5.85 6.87
N GLU A 99 8.07 -6.51 6.06
CA GLU A 99 8.01 -6.30 4.62
C GLU A 99 6.56 -6.05 4.20
N THR A 100 6.37 -5.04 3.37
CA THR A 100 5.13 -4.84 2.62
C THR A 100 5.42 -4.89 1.12
N TYR A 101 4.49 -5.43 0.36
CA TYR A 101 4.56 -5.39 -1.09
C TYR A 101 3.19 -5.18 -1.71
N SER A 102 3.18 -4.61 -2.90
CA SER A 102 2.01 -4.54 -3.76
C SER A 102 2.40 -4.62 -5.22
N ARG A 103 1.63 -5.36 -6.01
CA ARG A 103 1.77 -5.49 -7.46
C ARG A 103 0.41 -5.28 -8.07
N TYR A 104 0.36 -4.48 -9.10
CA TYR A 104 -0.87 -4.14 -9.82
C TYR A 104 -0.63 -4.23 -11.31
N ALA A 105 -1.66 -4.68 -12.02
CA ALA A 105 -1.77 -4.50 -13.46
C ALA A 105 -3.24 -4.23 -13.82
N GLY A 106 -3.48 -3.27 -14.69
CA GLY A 106 -4.82 -2.91 -15.14
C GLY A 106 -4.84 -2.46 -16.59
N LEU A 107 -5.94 -2.78 -17.26
CA LEU A 107 -6.24 -2.35 -18.61
C LEU A 107 -7.65 -1.76 -18.62
N ASN A 108 -7.79 -0.60 -19.20
CA ASN A 108 -9.09 0.01 -19.44
C ASN A 108 -9.16 0.61 -20.85
N GLY A 109 -10.36 0.67 -21.38
CA GLY A 109 -10.62 1.19 -22.70
C GLY A 109 -11.95 1.89 -22.81
N GLU A 110 -12.01 2.84 -23.75
CA GLU A 110 -13.21 3.56 -24.13
C GLU A 110 -13.28 3.59 -25.66
N TYR A 111 -14.45 3.28 -26.20
CA TYR A 111 -14.71 3.37 -27.62
C TYR A 111 -15.95 4.25 -27.90
N LYS A 112 -15.80 5.24 -28.75
CA LYS A 112 -16.88 6.13 -29.21
C LYS A 112 -17.53 5.54 -30.45
N PHE A 113 -18.72 5.02 -30.33
CA PHE A 113 -19.52 4.58 -31.47
C PHE A 113 -20.01 5.74 -32.31
N THR A 114 -20.47 6.81 -31.63
CA THR A 114 -20.89 8.07 -32.22
C THR A 114 -20.27 9.22 -31.43
N PRO A 115 -20.39 10.48 -31.87
CA PRO A 115 -19.99 11.62 -31.05
C PRO A 115 -20.66 11.68 -29.68
N ASP A 116 -21.86 11.12 -29.57
CA ASP A 116 -22.70 11.18 -28.37
C ASP A 116 -22.73 9.87 -27.57
N THR A 117 -22.26 8.75 -28.14
CA THR A 117 -22.36 7.43 -27.50
C THR A 117 -21.00 6.76 -27.39
N LYS A 118 -20.63 6.37 -26.20
CA LYS A 118 -19.42 5.62 -25.90
C LYS A 118 -19.68 4.41 -25.03
N VAL A 119 -18.87 3.39 -25.20
CA VAL A 119 -18.77 2.27 -24.27
C VAL A 119 -17.40 2.28 -23.62
N PHE A 120 -17.31 1.72 -22.43
CA PHE A 120 -16.06 1.54 -21.74
C PHE A 120 -16.01 0.19 -21.04
N ALA A 121 -14.82 -0.34 -20.88
CA ALA A 121 -14.55 -1.53 -20.10
C ALA A 121 -13.18 -1.43 -19.44
N GLY A 122 -13.03 -2.07 -18.29
CA GLY A 122 -11.76 -2.14 -17.59
C GLY A 122 -11.66 -3.40 -16.76
N VAL A 123 -10.42 -3.87 -16.59
CA VAL A 123 -10.07 -4.96 -15.69
C VAL A 123 -8.79 -4.60 -14.98
N GLY A 124 -8.70 -4.93 -13.69
CA GLY A 124 -7.51 -4.72 -12.90
C GLY A 124 -7.34 -5.82 -11.88
N TYR A 125 -6.09 -6.17 -11.64
CA TYR A 125 -5.69 -7.12 -10.62
C TYR A 125 -4.64 -6.49 -9.72
N VAL A 126 -4.81 -6.65 -8.41
CA VAL A 126 -3.82 -6.28 -7.41
C VAL A 126 -3.56 -7.44 -6.46
N GLU A 127 -2.28 -7.73 -6.26
CA GLU A 127 -1.77 -8.58 -5.20
C GLU A 127 -1.01 -7.70 -4.21
N LYS A 128 -1.31 -7.83 -2.93
CA LYS A 128 -0.57 -7.15 -1.87
C LYS A 128 -0.44 -8.04 -0.65
N GLY A 129 0.59 -7.79 0.11
CA GLY A 129 0.79 -8.52 1.34
C GLY A 129 1.77 -7.83 2.26
N TYR A 130 1.84 -8.36 3.47
CA TYR A 130 2.88 -8.02 4.40
C TYR A 130 3.31 -9.23 5.20
N SER A 131 4.53 -9.17 5.73
CA SER A 131 5.11 -10.18 6.61
C SER A 131 6.01 -9.48 7.61
N GLY A 132 5.88 -9.79 8.88
CA GLY A 132 6.72 -9.22 9.93
C GLY A 132 5.93 -8.57 11.07
N HIS A 133 6.56 -7.62 11.77
CA HIS A 133 6.07 -7.03 13.01
C HIS A 133 5.40 -5.66 12.81
N ILE A 134 5.19 -5.20 11.59
CA ILE A 134 4.78 -3.82 11.26
C ILE A 134 3.48 -3.40 11.95
N PHE A 135 2.50 -4.30 12.06
CA PHE A 135 1.15 -3.94 12.54
C PHE A 135 0.76 -4.57 13.87
N GLY A 136 1.65 -5.35 14.51
CA GLY A 136 1.27 -6.14 15.66
C GLY A 136 1.92 -5.73 16.95
N THR A 137 3.08 -5.13 16.90
CA THR A 137 3.85 -4.78 18.07
C THR A 137 3.26 -3.57 18.79
N ARG A 138 2.98 -3.72 20.08
CA ARG A 138 2.24 -2.72 20.87
C ARG A 138 2.90 -2.50 22.23
N MET A 139 2.78 -1.25 22.70
CA MET A 139 3.14 -0.85 24.04
C MET A 139 1.87 -0.41 24.78
N ILE A 140 1.67 -0.88 26.00
CA ILE A 140 0.54 -0.53 26.86
C ILE A 140 1.10 0.17 28.09
N LEU A 141 0.87 1.48 28.20
CA LEU A 141 1.28 2.27 29.35
C LEU A 141 0.52 1.83 30.61
N GLN A 142 1.24 1.69 31.71
CA GLN A 142 0.72 1.30 33.00
C GLN A 142 0.55 2.49 33.95
N ASN A 143 1.38 3.54 33.77
CA ASN A 143 1.32 4.77 34.58
C ASN A 143 1.87 5.98 33.79
N SER A 144 1.73 7.16 34.37
CA SER A 144 2.19 8.44 33.77
C SER A 144 3.71 8.62 33.81
N ALA A 145 4.46 7.81 34.55
CA ALA A 145 5.91 7.79 34.53
C ALA A 145 6.48 7.09 33.27
N GLY A 146 5.59 6.52 32.45
CA GLY A 146 5.95 5.89 31.19
C GLY A 146 6.21 4.38 31.29
N ASP A 147 6.05 3.77 32.47
CA ASP A 147 6.18 2.32 32.57
C ASP A 147 5.12 1.62 31.71
N ALA A 148 5.56 0.64 30.95
CA ALA A 148 4.76 -0.03 29.95
C ALA A 148 5.01 -1.55 29.92
N THR A 149 4.02 -2.27 29.44
CA THR A 149 4.15 -3.66 29.02
C THR A 149 4.05 -3.73 27.49
N SER A 150 4.84 -4.60 26.89
CA SER A 150 4.85 -4.80 25.46
C SER A 150 4.90 -6.27 25.08
N GLN A 151 4.57 -6.54 23.83
CA GLN A 151 4.71 -7.85 23.20
C GLN A 151 5.10 -7.67 21.75
N TYR A 152 5.91 -8.59 21.23
CA TYR A 152 6.12 -8.70 19.79
C TYR A 152 4.98 -9.49 19.16
N TYR A 153 4.44 -8.96 18.08
CA TYR A 153 3.49 -9.67 17.25
C TYR A 153 4.10 -9.83 15.86
N ARG A 154 4.11 -11.04 15.36
CA ARG A 154 4.41 -11.28 13.96
C ARG A 154 3.17 -11.74 13.24
N VAL A 155 2.90 -11.16 12.09
CA VAL A 155 1.74 -11.49 11.25
C VAL A 155 2.21 -11.56 9.81
N ALA A 156 1.59 -12.44 9.04
CA ALA A 156 1.71 -12.46 7.60
C ALA A 156 0.31 -12.46 6.99
N SER A 157 0.13 -11.72 5.90
CA SER A 157 -1.13 -11.71 5.14
C SER A 157 -0.87 -11.52 3.66
N LYS A 158 -1.78 -12.05 2.87
CA LYS A 158 -1.86 -11.85 1.43
C LYS A 158 -3.28 -11.49 1.04
N GLU A 159 -3.43 -10.58 0.12
CA GLU A 159 -4.71 -10.17 -0.43
C GLU A 159 -4.61 -10.06 -1.95
N ASN A 160 -5.54 -10.71 -2.63
CA ASN A 160 -5.70 -10.66 -4.07
C ASN A 160 -7.06 -10.01 -4.38
N ASN A 161 -7.07 -9.03 -5.28
CA ASN A 161 -8.30 -8.41 -5.73
C ASN A 161 -8.32 -8.40 -7.26
N LEU A 162 -9.39 -8.94 -7.83
CA LEU A 162 -9.73 -8.80 -9.23
C LEU A 162 -10.93 -7.86 -9.33
N SER A 163 -10.82 -6.83 -10.15
CA SER A 163 -11.91 -5.90 -10.42
C SER A 163 -12.15 -5.76 -11.90
N GLY A 164 -13.40 -5.58 -12.27
CA GLY A 164 -13.81 -5.31 -13.64
C GLY A 164 -14.97 -4.35 -13.67
N ASN A 165 -15.06 -3.58 -14.73
CA ASN A 165 -16.21 -2.72 -15.00
C ASN A 165 -16.49 -2.66 -16.49
N THR A 166 -17.75 -2.38 -16.83
CA THR A 166 -18.17 -2.09 -18.20
C THR A 166 -19.37 -1.17 -18.18
N GLY A 167 -19.55 -0.41 -19.22
CA GLY A 167 -20.70 0.48 -19.30
C GLY A 167 -20.83 1.17 -20.64
N ILE A 168 -21.94 1.89 -20.76
CA ILE A 168 -22.30 2.72 -21.89
C ILE A 168 -22.76 4.09 -21.39
N GLU A 169 -22.38 5.13 -22.06
CA GLU A 169 -22.84 6.50 -21.85
C GLU A 169 -23.33 7.07 -23.16
N THR A 170 -24.50 7.70 -23.16
CA THR A 170 -25.04 8.38 -24.33
C THR A 170 -25.61 9.74 -23.96
N LYS A 171 -25.46 10.70 -24.88
CA LYS A 171 -26.01 12.06 -24.76
C LYS A 171 -27.10 12.24 -25.80
N PHE A 172 -28.18 12.90 -25.41
CA PHE A 172 -29.29 13.24 -26.30
C PHE A 172 -30.02 14.49 -25.81
N ASN A 173 -30.83 15.10 -26.66
CA ASN A 173 -31.57 16.29 -26.34
C ASN A 173 -33.09 16.00 -26.45
N THR A 174 -33.83 16.59 -25.52
CA THR A 174 -35.31 16.66 -25.62
C THR A 174 -35.67 18.14 -25.65
N GLY A 175 -35.90 18.67 -26.87
CA GLY A 175 -36.01 20.10 -27.06
C GLY A 175 -34.78 20.87 -26.64
N ALA A 176 -34.94 21.81 -25.71
CA ALA A 176 -33.81 22.58 -25.15
C ALA A 176 -33.04 21.88 -24.02
N ILE A 177 -33.50 20.73 -23.54
CA ILE A 177 -32.94 20.00 -22.43
C ILE A 177 -31.89 19.00 -22.94
N LYS A 178 -30.67 19.10 -22.39
CA LYS A 178 -29.59 18.15 -22.66
C LYS A 178 -29.58 17.04 -21.60
N HIS A 179 -29.52 15.81 -22.05
CA HIS A 179 -29.48 14.63 -21.19
C HIS A 179 -28.16 13.88 -21.38
N THR A 180 -27.66 13.28 -20.29
CA THR A 180 -26.63 12.25 -20.31
C THR A 180 -27.18 11.03 -19.56
N LEU A 181 -27.25 9.90 -20.24
CA LEU A 181 -27.66 8.62 -19.68
C LEU A 181 -26.46 7.70 -19.61
N GLY A 182 -26.20 7.14 -18.44
CA GLY A 182 -25.13 6.15 -18.22
C GLY A 182 -25.67 4.89 -17.58
N LEU A 183 -25.18 3.75 -18.07
CA LEU A 183 -25.35 2.44 -17.44
C LEU A 183 -23.98 1.85 -17.18
N ARG A 184 -23.76 1.33 -15.96
CA ARG A 184 -22.51 0.72 -15.57
C ARG A 184 -22.77 -0.55 -14.76
N ALA A 185 -21.91 -1.56 -14.98
CA ALA A 185 -21.79 -2.75 -14.16
C ALA A 185 -20.36 -2.86 -13.63
N ASP A 186 -20.25 -3.20 -12.37
CA ASP A 186 -18.96 -3.40 -11.69
C ASP A 186 -18.90 -4.80 -11.08
N TYR A 187 -17.73 -5.39 -11.11
CA TYR A 187 -17.39 -6.66 -10.48
C TYR A 187 -16.15 -6.50 -9.59
N VAL A 188 -16.20 -7.05 -8.39
CA VAL A 188 -15.05 -7.12 -7.48
C VAL A 188 -15.03 -8.50 -6.85
N HIS A 189 -13.88 -9.17 -6.96
CA HIS A 189 -13.61 -10.40 -6.24
C HIS A 189 -12.37 -10.19 -5.39
N ARG A 190 -12.49 -10.49 -4.09
CA ARG A 190 -11.43 -10.34 -3.10
C ARG A 190 -11.16 -11.65 -2.42
N GLU A 191 -9.89 -12.06 -2.42
CA GLU A 191 -9.38 -13.16 -1.63
C GLU A 191 -8.43 -12.59 -0.57
N TYR A 192 -8.64 -12.97 0.67
CA TYR A 192 -7.81 -12.50 1.77
C TYR A 192 -7.39 -13.67 2.65
N ASP A 193 -6.07 -13.90 2.69
CA ASP A 193 -5.44 -14.89 3.53
C ASP A 193 -4.75 -14.20 4.70
N GLN A 194 -5.34 -14.28 5.88
CA GLN A 194 -4.67 -13.88 7.09
C GLN A 194 -4.04 -15.11 7.73
N HIS A 195 -2.73 -15.22 7.58
CA HIS A 195 -1.99 -16.31 8.17
C HIS A 195 -1.69 -16.04 9.64
N SER A 196 -1.38 -17.11 10.36
CA SER A 196 -1.27 -17.17 11.80
C SER A 196 -0.50 -16.01 12.43
N ARG A 197 -0.94 -15.62 13.60
CA ARG A 197 -0.29 -14.65 14.47
C ARG A 197 0.67 -15.37 15.40
N ALA A 198 1.94 -15.00 15.42
CA ALA A 198 2.88 -15.38 16.47
C ALA A 198 3.04 -14.22 17.46
N THR A 199 3.05 -14.55 18.75
CA THR A 199 3.12 -13.57 19.83
C THR A 199 4.23 -13.97 20.81
N SER A 200 5.07 -13.01 21.21
CA SER A 200 6.04 -13.22 22.29
C SER A 200 5.36 -13.26 23.67
N SER A 201 6.10 -13.65 24.69
CA SER A 201 5.75 -13.32 26.07
C SER A 201 5.73 -11.80 26.26
N SER A 202 4.95 -11.32 27.23
CA SER A 202 4.98 -9.91 27.62
C SER A 202 6.30 -9.57 28.29
N PHE A 203 6.82 -8.38 28.01
CA PHE A 203 7.98 -7.80 28.65
C PHE A 203 7.70 -6.37 29.10
N THR A 204 8.51 -5.86 30.03
CA THR A 204 8.41 -4.50 30.54
C THR A 204 9.35 -3.57 29.76
N THR A 205 8.91 -2.35 29.52
CA THR A 205 9.67 -1.26 28.89
C THR A 205 9.21 0.07 29.47
N ASN A 206 9.76 1.18 28.99
CA ASN A 206 9.34 2.51 29.39
C ASN A 206 9.26 3.44 28.19
N LEU A 207 8.26 4.31 28.15
CA LEU A 207 7.99 5.25 27.07
C LEU A 207 9.12 6.26 26.85
N TYR A 208 9.76 6.68 27.93
CA TYR A 208 10.79 7.73 27.90
C TYR A 208 12.21 7.16 27.85
N ASN A 209 12.36 5.90 28.25
CA ASN A 209 13.65 5.18 28.24
C ASN A 209 13.40 3.73 27.76
N PRO A 210 13.21 3.54 26.45
CA PRO A 210 12.84 2.23 25.89
C PRO A 210 13.95 1.20 26.10
N ASN A 211 13.52 -0.06 26.29
CA ASN A 211 14.37 -1.24 26.20
C ASN A 211 13.60 -2.34 25.45
N SER A 212 14.30 -3.14 24.66
CA SER A 212 13.76 -4.21 23.82
C SER A 212 14.11 -5.59 24.39
N ASN A 213 13.84 -5.82 25.67
CA ASN A 213 14.21 -7.06 26.38
C ASN A 213 13.27 -8.25 26.08
N GLY A 214 12.36 -8.13 25.14
CA GLY A 214 11.45 -9.20 24.77
C GLY A 214 12.15 -10.32 23.98
N THR A 215 11.70 -11.56 24.23
CA THR A 215 12.16 -12.72 23.43
C THR A 215 11.31 -12.82 22.20
N MET A 216 11.92 -12.83 21.04
CA MET A 216 11.22 -13.01 19.76
C MET A 216 10.53 -14.37 19.67
N PRO A 217 9.34 -14.46 19.06
CA PRO A 217 8.72 -15.74 18.76
C PRO A 217 9.63 -16.58 17.87
N THR A 218 9.85 -17.83 18.24
CA THR A 218 10.67 -18.78 17.49
C THR A 218 9.92 -19.40 16.30
N THR A 219 8.59 -19.37 16.34
CA THR A 219 7.73 -19.91 15.29
C THR A 219 7.15 -18.75 14.48
N TYR A 220 7.36 -18.79 13.18
CA TYR A 220 6.91 -17.75 12.26
C TYR A 220 5.78 -18.25 11.37
N PRO A 221 4.68 -17.46 11.26
CA PRO A 221 3.68 -17.75 10.24
C PRO A 221 4.33 -17.63 8.86
N THR A 222 4.19 -18.67 8.07
CA THR A 222 4.57 -18.63 6.65
C THR A 222 3.36 -18.25 5.83
N VAL A 223 3.52 -17.29 4.93
CA VAL A 223 2.57 -17.12 3.82
C VAL A 223 2.84 -18.28 2.88
N VAL A 224 1.89 -19.20 2.77
CA VAL A 224 1.94 -20.20 1.72
C VAL A 224 1.62 -19.49 0.41
N PRO A 225 2.49 -19.59 -0.62
CA PRO A 225 2.26 -18.94 -1.91
C PRO A 225 1.06 -19.52 -2.64
#